data_33e553eb190d99d313b9555612808b9f
#
_entry.id   33e553eb190d99d313b9555612808b9f
#
_cell.length_a   1.000
_cell.length_b   1.000
_cell.length_c   1.000
_cell.angle_alpha   90.00
_cell.angle_beta   90.00
_cell.angle_gamma   90.00
#
_symmetry.space_group_name_H-M   'P 1'
#
loop_
_entity.id
_entity.type
_entity.pdbx_description
1 polymer ?
#
loop_
_entity_poly.entity_id
_entity_poly.type
_entity_poly.pdbx_seq_one_letter_code
_entity_poly.pdbx_strand_id
1 'polypeptide(L)'
;MKESIYLIGQISVEDAVTYQWRQDVRKFFKNDKGFEMIDPCDNEFNKEATNFDGSKGKDPKRLKIYKTKGVGLIVPKDHSYVLRSTGCLANMNHYDKKKPMIGTLFELAWYYQNPEKCVIGIFDGNPSNDIYCNHPFVRETVDIWCESHLEAAQILKDYYKRDVT
;
A
#
# COMPACT_ATOMS: atom_id res chain seq x y z
N MET A 1 -0.94 -8.00 -21.22
CA MET A 1 -1.70 -7.96 -19.93
C MET A 1 -1.19 -6.76 -19.13
N LYS A 2 -1.99 -6.19 -18.25
CA LYS A 2 -1.58 -5.02 -17.45
C LYS A 2 -1.28 -5.48 -16.02
N GLU A 3 -0.11 -5.13 -15.50
CA GLU A 3 0.27 -5.49 -14.15
C GLU A 3 -0.42 -4.58 -13.14
N SER A 4 -1.09 -5.17 -12.16
CA SER A 4 -1.84 -4.43 -11.12
C SER A 4 -1.05 -4.44 -9.81
N ILE A 5 -0.55 -3.30 -9.39
CA ILE A 5 0.35 -3.16 -8.25
C ILE A 5 -0.37 -2.48 -7.08
N TYR A 6 -0.44 -3.17 -5.96
CA TYR A 6 -1.06 -2.64 -4.75
C TYR A 6 -0.06 -1.85 -3.88
N LEU A 7 -0.47 -0.67 -3.42
CA LEU A 7 0.37 0.22 -2.64
C LEU A 7 0.05 0.10 -1.14
N ILE A 8 0.72 -0.82 -0.47
CA ILE A 8 0.57 -1.11 0.96
C ILE A 8 1.37 -0.12 1.81
N GLY A 9 0.84 0.28 2.96
CA GLY A 9 1.55 1.09 3.94
C GLY A 9 0.60 1.84 4.85
N GLN A 10 1.16 2.41 5.90
CA GLN A 10 0.39 3.16 6.87
C GLN A 10 -0.41 4.30 6.22
N ILE A 11 -1.64 4.49 6.68
CA ILE A 11 -2.52 5.59 6.32
C ILE A 11 -2.84 6.39 7.59
N SER A 12 -2.50 7.67 7.60
CA SER A 12 -2.84 8.58 8.69
C SER A 12 -3.34 9.90 8.12
N VAL A 13 -4.53 10.32 8.54
CA VAL A 13 -5.10 11.63 8.15
C VAL A 13 -4.33 12.81 8.72
N GLU A 14 -3.51 12.58 9.73
CA GLU A 14 -2.73 13.61 10.40
C GLU A 14 -1.34 13.80 9.78
N ASP A 15 -0.93 12.88 8.89
CA ASP A 15 0.40 12.87 8.32
C ASP A 15 0.38 12.69 6.79
N ALA A 16 0.61 13.80 6.08
CA ALA A 16 0.64 13.84 4.62
C ALA A 16 1.73 12.93 4.01
N VAL A 17 2.80 12.62 4.74
CA VAL A 17 3.88 11.75 4.27
C VAL A 17 3.35 10.35 3.97
N THR A 18 2.32 9.89 4.69
CA THR A 18 1.69 8.58 4.47
C THR A 18 1.03 8.47 3.08
N TYR A 19 0.78 9.60 2.41
CA TYR A 19 0.13 9.66 1.09
C TYR A 19 1.10 10.03 -0.02
N GLN A 20 2.07 10.89 0.27
CA GLN A 20 2.95 11.48 -0.73
C GLN A 20 3.69 10.42 -1.54
N TRP A 21 4.23 9.40 -0.90
CA TRP A 21 4.94 8.34 -1.56
C TRP A 21 4.08 7.58 -2.60
N ARG A 22 2.78 7.39 -2.31
CA ARG A 22 1.84 6.75 -3.24
C ARG A 22 1.62 7.61 -4.47
N GLN A 23 1.50 8.92 -4.29
CA GLN A 23 1.38 9.86 -5.40
C GLN A 23 2.64 9.88 -6.28
N ASP A 24 3.82 9.81 -5.67
CA ASP A 24 5.09 9.77 -6.39
C ASP A 24 5.22 8.49 -7.22
N VAL A 25 4.86 7.33 -6.67
CA VAL A 25 4.81 6.06 -7.41
C VAL A 25 3.79 6.13 -8.56
N ARG A 26 2.59 6.64 -8.32
CA ARG A 26 1.58 6.81 -9.38
C ARG A 26 2.06 7.74 -10.48
N LYS A 27 2.78 8.81 -10.14
CA LYS A 27 3.40 9.74 -11.10
C LYS A 27 4.49 9.03 -11.92
N PHE A 28 5.31 8.20 -11.28
CA PHE A 28 6.35 7.41 -11.95
C PHE A 28 5.77 6.50 -13.05
N PHE A 29 4.64 5.85 -12.78
CA PHE A 29 3.98 4.95 -13.74
C PHE A 29 2.95 5.62 -14.64
N LYS A 30 2.70 6.93 -14.53
CA LYS A 30 1.60 7.64 -15.22
C LYS A 30 1.55 7.39 -16.73
N ASN A 31 2.70 7.32 -17.38
CA ASN A 31 2.82 7.14 -18.82
C ASN A 31 3.10 5.69 -19.23
N ASP A 32 3.19 4.78 -18.29
CA ASP A 32 3.43 3.36 -18.54
C ASP A 32 2.11 2.58 -18.57
N LYS A 33 1.65 2.28 -19.79
CA LYS A 33 0.35 1.60 -20.01
C LYS A 33 0.36 0.13 -19.56
N GLY A 34 1.53 -0.43 -19.28
CA GLY A 34 1.70 -1.79 -18.79
C GLY A 34 1.33 -1.97 -17.33
N PHE A 35 1.18 -0.87 -16.58
CA PHE A 35 0.94 -0.90 -15.15
C PHE A 35 -0.34 -0.20 -14.71
N GLU A 36 -0.93 -0.69 -13.63
CA GLU A 36 -2.02 -0.08 -12.90
C GLU A 36 -1.69 -0.04 -11.42
N MET A 37 -1.73 1.15 -10.81
CA MET A 37 -1.52 1.32 -9.38
C MET A 37 -2.85 1.22 -8.64
N ILE A 38 -2.98 0.27 -7.74
CA ILE A 38 -4.10 0.14 -6.83
C ILE A 38 -3.71 0.86 -5.53
N ASP A 39 -4.26 2.06 -5.34
CA ASP A 39 -4.06 2.85 -4.13
C ASP A 39 -5.30 2.72 -3.23
N PRO A 40 -5.18 2.16 -2.00
CA PRO A 40 -6.31 2.02 -1.09
C PRO A 40 -6.93 3.35 -0.71
N CYS A 41 -6.17 4.43 -0.84
CA CYS A 41 -6.63 5.78 -0.53
C CYS A 41 -7.44 6.42 -1.66
N ASP A 42 -7.41 5.87 -2.88
CA ASP A 42 -8.06 6.45 -4.06
C ASP A 42 -9.45 5.88 -4.32
N ASN A 43 -10.10 5.29 -3.34
CA ASN A 43 -11.50 4.88 -3.45
C ASN A 43 -12.40 5.80 -2.63
N GLU A 44 -13.64 5.98 -3.10
CA GLU A 44 -14.63 6.88 -2.47
C GLU A 44 -14.90 6.49 -1.01
N PHE A 45 -14.83 5.20 -0.71
CA PHE A 45 -15.06 4.66 0.62
C PHE A 45 -13.99 5.13 1.62
N ASN A 46 -12.71 4.98 1.29
CA ASN A 46 -11.62 5.44 2.14
C ASN A 46 -11.53 6.97 2.18
N LYS A 47 -11.76 7.65 1.06
CA LYS A 47 -11.82 9.12 1.03
C LYS A 47 -12.85 9.67 1.99
N GLU A 48 -14.03 9.08 2.05
CA GLU A 48 -15.09 9.52 2.95
C GLU A 48 -14.83 9.12 4.40
N ALA A 49 -14.27 7.94 4.64
CA ALA A 49 -13.97 7.45 5.99
C ALA A 49 -12.82 8.22 6.66
N THR A 50 -11.87 8.71 5.87
CA THR A 50 -10.62 9.28 6.36
C THR A 50 -10.47 10.78 6.13
N ASN A 51 -11.40 11.46 5.41
CA ASN A 51 -11.24 12.83 4.90
C ASN A 51 -9.91 12.99 4.14
N PHE A 52 -9.55 12.01 3.37
CA PHE A 52 -8.24 11.81 2.78
C PHE A 52 -7.76 12.96 1.88
N ASP A 53 -8.66 13.61 1.15
CA ASP A 53 -8.34 14.68 0.22
C ASP A 53 -8.27 16.07 0.87
N GLY A 54 -8.33 16.14 2.22
CA GLY A 54 -8.40 17.40 2.95
C GLY A 54 -9.70 18.17 2.71
N SER A 55 -10.59 17.67 1.86
CA SER A 55 -11.92 18.24 1.72
C SER A 55 -12.74 17.89 2.97
N LYS A 56 -13.37 18.89 3.56
CA LYS A 56 -14.40 18.67 4.58
C LYS A 56 -15.46 17.77 3.93
N GLY A 57 -15.65 16.58 4.47
CA GLY A 57 -16.54 15.57 3.90
C GLY A 57 -17.82 16.17 3.38
N LYS A 58 -18.16 15.86 2.15
CA LYS A 58 -19.25 16.50 1.39
C LYS A 58 -20.61 16.34 2.05
N ASP A 59 -20.78 15.31 2.90
CA ASP A 59 -22.02 15.07 3.66
C ASP A 59 -21.70 14.55 5.07
N PRO A 60 -21.93 15.35 6.13
CA PRO A 60 -21.70 14.91 7.51
C PRO A 60 -22.51 13.65 7.91
N LYS A 61 -23.67 13.41 7.30
CA LYS A 61 -24.49 12.22 7.59
C LYS A 61 -23.86 10.98 6.97
N ARG A 62 -23.38 11.08 5.72
CA ARG A 62 -22.69 10.02 5.02
C ARG A 62 -21.38 9.68 5.72
N LEU A 63 -20.59 10.69 6.10
CA LEU A 63 -19.37 10.52 6.87
C LEU A 63 -19.62 9.80 8.20
N LYS A 64 -20.73 10.11 8.90
CA LYS A 64 -21.12 9.43 10.13
C LYS A 64 -21.40 7.94 9.90
N ILE A 65 -22.11 7.60 8.81
CA ILE A 65 -22.39 6.21 8.44
C ILE A 65 -21.10 5.45 8.17
N TYR A 66 -20.15 6.01 7.40
CA TYR A 66 -18.88 5.37 7.12
C TYR A 66 -18.00 5.20 8.37
N LYS A 67 -17.95 6.20 9.24
CA LYS A 67 -17.22 6.11 10.51
C LYS A 67 -17.80 5.05 11.45
N THR A 68 -19.10 4.85 11.45
CA THR A 68 -19.75 3.95 12.41
C THR A 68 -20.03 2.54 11.86
N LYS A 69 -20.26 2.41 10.55
CA LYS A 69 -20.64 1.14 9.92
C LYS A 69 -19.69 0.69 8.82
N GLY A 70 -18.96 1.63 8.23
CA GLY A 70 -18.11 1.38 7.07
C GLY A 70 -16.77 0.75 7.40
N VAL A 71 -16.29 0.89 8.63
CA VAL A 71 -15.00 0.33 9.07
C VAL A 71 -14.92 -1.18 8.80
N GLY A 72 -16.02 -1.91 9.02
CA GLY A 72 -16.10 -3.34 8.74
C GLY A 72 -15.96 -3.72 7.26
N LEU A 73 -16.11 -2.77 6.34
CA LEU A 73 -15.97 -3.00 4.90
C LEU A 73 -14.55 -2.67 4.37
N ILE A 74 -13.70 -2.04 5.17
CA ILE A 74 -12.30 -1.78 4.79
C ILE A 74 -11.55 -3.09 4.57
N VAL A 75 -11.64 -4.00 5.52
CA VAL A 75 -10.93 -5.29 5.49
C VAL A 75 -11.26 -6.11 4.23
N PRO A 76 -12.53 -6.42 3.91
CA PRO A 76 -12.86 -7.16 2.69
C PRO A 76 -12.50 -6.38 1.41
N LYS A 77 -12.51 -5.05 1.45
CA LYS A 77 -12.09 -4.22 0.32
C LYS A 77 -10.60 -4.35 0.06
N ASP A 78 -9.77 -4.19 1.09
CA ASP A 78 -8.32 -4.30 0.98
C ASP A 78 -7.90 -5.73 0.62
N HIS A 79 -8.55 -6.75 1.19
CA HIS A 79 -8.35 -8.14 0.77
C HIS A 79 -8.65 -8.34 -0.73
N SER A 80 -9.72 -7.73 -1.25
CA SER A 80 -10.02 -7.79 -2.69
C SER A 80 -8.93 -7.12 -3.56
N TYR A 81 -8.24 -6.10 -3.06
CA TYR A 81 -7.10 -5.49 -3.73
C TYR A 81 -5.90 -6.43 -3.79
N VAL A 82 -5.59 -7.10 -2.69
CA VAL A 82 -4.53 -8.13 -2.66
C VAL A 82 -4.82 -9.24 -3.67
N LEU A 83 -6.06 -9.77 -3.69
CA LEU A 83 -6.41 -10.89 -4.59
C LEU A 83 -6.26 -10.54 -6.08
N ARG A 84 -6.62 -9.35 -6.49
CA ARG A 84 -6.57 -8.95 -7.92
C ARG A 84 -5.28 -8.25 -8.34
N SER A 85 -4.37 -7.96 -7.42
CA SER A 85 -3.05 -7.43 -7.76
C SER A 85 -2.10 -8.54 -8.21
N THR A 86 -1.12 -8.19 -9.03
CA THR A 86 -0.03 -9.10 -9.46
C THR A 86 1.17 -9.00 -8.52
N GLY A 87 1.31 -7.89 -7.79
CA GLY A 87 2.35 -7.66 -6.80
C GLY A 87 2.06 -6.42 -5.97
N CYS A 88 2.98 -6.07 -5.08
CA CYS A 88 2.83 -4.86 -4.27
C CYS A 88 4.14 -4.14 -3.98
N LEU A 89 4.00 -2.85 -3.65
CA LEU A 89 5.00 -2.05 -2.96
C LEU A 89 4.53 -1.84 -1.52
N ALA A 90 5.28 -2.38 -0.56
CA ALA A 90 4.94 -2.34 0.86
C ALA A 90 5.83 -1.33 1.59
N ASN A 91 5.30 -0.13 1.84
CA ASN A 91 6.01 0.89 2.59
C ASN A 91 5.90 0.62 4.09
N MET A 92 6.99 0.13 4.67
CA MET A 92 7.11 -0.26 6.07
C MET A 92 7.63 0.87 6.96
N ASN A 93 7.82 2.08 6.43
CA ASN A 93 8.13 3.24 7.26
C ASN A 93 6.95 3.57 8.17
N HIS A 94 7.18 3.51 9.46
CA HIS A 94 6.19 3.81 10.48
C HIS A 94 6.19 5.32 10.79
N TYR A 95 5.43 6.09 10.01
CA TYR A 95 5.38 7.55 10.10
C TYR A 95 4.62 8.04 11.33
N ASP A 96 3.38 7.60 11.49
CA ASP A 96 2.55 7.93 12.65
C ASP A 96 2.78 6.91 13.77
N LYS A 97 3.69 7.24 14.69
CA LYS A 97 4.06 6.36 15.82
C LYS A 97 2.93 6.12 16.82
N LYS A 98 1.85 6.91 16.77
CA LYS A 98 0.67 6.73 17.63
C LYS A 98 -0.26 5.63 17.14
N LYS A 99 -0.12 5.21 15.89
CA LYS A 99 -0.98 4.21 15.25
C LYS A 99 -0.15 2.98 14.86
N PRO A 100 -0.51 1.79 15.30
CA PRO A 100 0.18 0.57 14.88
C PRO A 100 -0.08 0.27 13.40
N MET A 101 0.86 -0.45 12.74
CA MET A 101 0.77 -0.83 11.33
C MET A 101 -0.07 -2.10 11.10
N ILE A 102 -1.15 -2.29 11.86
CA ILE A 102 -1.93 -3.54 11.84
C ILE A 102 -2.47 -3.86 10.45
N GLY A 103 -3.06 -2.88 9.75
CA GLY A 103 -3.58 -3.08 8.39
C GLY A 103 -2.50 -3.54 7.43
N THR A 104 -1.34 -2.89 7.44
CA THR A 104 -0.18 -3.25 6.62
C THR A 104 0.28 -4.69 6.89
N LEU A 105 0.32 -5.12 8.15
CA LEU A 105 0.73 -6.47 8.53
C LEU A 105 -0.30 -7.53 8.07
N PHE A 106 -1.59 -7.23 8.13
CA PHE A 106 -2.65 -8.11 7.59
C PHE A 106 -2.54 -8.25 6.07
N GLU A 107 -2.30 -7.17 5.37
CA GLU A 107 -2.12 -7.18 3.91
C GLU A 107 -0.89 -8.01 3.51
N LEU A 108 0.23 -7.88 4.21
CA LEU A 108 1.40 -8.72 4.00
C LEU A 108 1.10 -10.20 4.28
N ALA A 109 0.34 -10.52 5.34
CA ALA A 109 -0.05 -11.91 5.61
C ALA A 109 -0.90 -12.52 4.48
N TRP A 110 -1.74 -11.72 3.82
CA TRP A 110 -2.47 -12.18 2.64
C TRP A 110 -1.56 -12.37 1.42
N TYR A 111 -0.51 -11.55 1.25
CA TYR A 111 0.51 -11.79 0.21
C TYR A 111 1.31 -13.05 0.47
N TYR A 112 1.68 -13.33 1.71
CA TYR A 112 2.36 -14.58 2.07
C TYR A 112 1.60 -15.84 1.63
N GLN A 113 0.27 -15.78 1.59
CA GLN A 113 -0.59 -16.86 1.08
C GLN A 113 -0.60 -16.98 -0.45
N ASN A 114 0.00 -16.04 -1.16
CA ASN A 114 0.07 -15.96 -2.62
C ASN A 114 1.52 -15.78 -3.08
N PRO A 115 2.37 -16.82 -2.93
CA PRO A 115 3.82 -16.71 -3.12
C PRO A 115 4.25 -16.40 -4.57
N GLU A 116 3.33 -16.46 -5.53
CA GLU A 116 3.57 -16.06 -6.92
C GLU A 116 3.54 -14.53 -7.12
N LYS A 117 3.11 -13.77 -6.10
CA LYS A 117 3.00 -12.32 -6.17
C LYS A 117 4.24 -11.66 -5.59
N CYS A 118 4.90 -10.81 -6.37
CA CYS A 118 6.07 -10.08 -5.94
C CYS A 118 5.76 -9.05 -4.86
N VAL A 119 6.53 -9.06 -3.76
CA VAL A 119 6.42 -8.13 -2.63
C VAL A 119 7.72 -7.36 -2.47
N ILE A 120 7.72 -6.07 -2.80
CA ILE A 120 8.89 -5.20 -2.60
C ILE A 120 8.66 -4.31 -1.38
N GLY A 121 9.49 -4.51 -0.36
CA GLY A 121 9.49 -3.70 0.86
C GLY A 121 10.23 -2.38 0.67
N ILE A 122 9.69 -1.31 1.25
CA ILE A 122 10.29 0.02 1.27
C ILE A 122 10.55 0.38 2.72
N PHE A 123 11.82 0.62 3.07
CA PHE A 123 12.18 1.04 4.41
C PHE A 123 13.43 1.93 4.37
N ASP A 124 13.31 3.14 4.92
CA ASP A 124 14.42 4.07 5.06
C ASP A 124 15.28 3.69 6.27
N GLY A 125 16.28 2.89 6.03
CA GLY A 125 17.19 2.36 7.04
C GLY A 125 17.46 0.85 6.90
N ASN A 126 18.02 0.25 7.96
CA ASN A 126 18.29 -1.19 7.98
C ASN A 126 17.06 -1.95 8.51
N PRO A 127 16.38 -2.75 7.66
CA PRO A 127 15.20 -3.51 8.08
C PRO A 127 15.45 -4.46 9.27
N SER A 128 16.68 -4.95 9.42
CA SER A 128 17.03 -5.85 10.52
C SER A 128 17.00 -5.19 11.90
N ASN A 129 16.99 -3.85 11.95
CA ASN A 129 16.93 -3.07 13.19
C ASN A 129 15.52 -2.56 13.51
N ASP A 130 14.56 -2.79 12.64
CA ASP A 130 13.17 -2.33 12.83
C ASP A 130 12.29 -3.43 13.42
N ILE A 131 11.42 -3.07 14.35
CA ILE A 131 10.54 -4.03 15.06
C ILE A 131 9.54 -4.73 14.14
N TYR A 132 9.04 -4.05 13.11
CA TYR A 132 8.11 -4.62 12.14
C TYR A 132 8.84 -5.34 11.01
N CYS A 133 9.84 -4.70 10.41
CA CYS A 133 10.57 -5.27 9.27
C CYS A 133 11.36 -6.53 9.65
N ASN A 134 11.93 -6.58 10.86
CA ASN A 134 12.68 -7.74 11.34
C ASN A 134 11.80 -8.86 11.90
N HIS A 135 10.49 -8.65 11.99
CA HIS A 135 9.60 -9.71 12.44
C HIS A 135 9.62 -10.89 11.45
N PRO A 136 9.74 -12.16 11.90
CA PRO A 136 9.87 -13.32 11.02
C PRO A 136 8.82 -13.37 9.90
N PHE A 137 7.56 -13.11 10.20
CA PHE A 137 6.47 -13.13 9.19
C PHE A 137 6.65 -12.07 8.11
N VAL A 138 7.16 -10.90 8.44
CA VAL A 138 7.42 -9.84 7.46
C VAL A 138 8.63 -10.19 6.61
N ARG A 139 9.71 -10.68 7.22
CA ARG A 139 10.91 -11.11 6.51
C ARG A 139 10.65 -12.22 5.49
N GLU A 140 9.80 -13.18 5.85
CA GLU A 140 9.44 -14.29 4.96
C GLU A 140 8.47 -13.89 3.84
N THR A 141 7.84 -12.71 3.95
CA THR A 141 6.87 -12.22 2.96
C THR A 141 7.51 -11.27 1.96
N VAL A 142 8.51 -10.49 2.38
CA VAL A 142 9.14 -9.46 1.53
C VAL A 142 10.27 -10.08 0.72
N ASP A 143 10.15 -10.03 -0.60
CA ASP A 143 11.15 -10.61 -1.52
C ASP A 143 12.44 -9.78 -1.59
N ILE A 144 12.32 -8.45 -1.57
CA ILE A 144 13.45 -7.53 -1.60
C ILE A 144 13.14 -6.23 -0.85
N TRP A 145 14.17 -5.66 -0.22
CA TRP A 145 14.08 -4.37 0.46
C TRP A 145 14.74 -3.26 -0.36
N CYS A 146 14.09 -2.11 -0.41
CA CYS A 146 14.56 -0.88 -1.04
C CYS A 146 14.56 0.27 -0.03
N GLU A 147 15.49 1.19 -0.16
CA GLU A 147 15.58 2.35 0.73
C GLU A 147 14.56 3.43 0.37
N SER A 148 14.09 3.47 -0.88
CA SER A 148 13.12 4.45 -1.34
C SER A 148 12.01 3.84 -2.19
N HIS A 149 10.86 4.53 -2.21
CA HIS A 149 9.71 4.11 -3.02
C HIS A 149 9.95 4.23 -4.54
N LEU A 150 10.83 5.13 -4.97
CA LEU A 150 11.17 5.25 -6.40
C LEU A 150 12.14 4.16 -6.84
N GLU A 151 13.09 3.75 -5.99
CA GLU A 151 13.93 2.58 -6.23
C GLU A 151 13.06 1.32 -6.33
N ALA A 152 12.16 1.11 -5.39
CA ALA A 152 11.21 0.00 -5.40
C ALA A 152 10.34 -0.02 -6.66
N ALA A 153 9.84 1.14 -7.09
CA ALA A 153 9.07 1.29 -8.32
C ALA A 153 9.89 0.93 -9.58
N GLN A 154 11.17 1.31 -9.61
CA GLN A 154 12.06 0.98 -10.72
C GLN A 154 12.36 -0.52 -10.77
N ILE A 155 12.68 -1.15 -9.65
CA ILE A 155 12.93 -2.59 -9.55
C ILE A 155 11.69 -3.38 -9.98
N LEU A 156 10.52 -3.02 -9.50
CA LEU A 156 9.25 -3.65 -9.88
C LEU A 156 9.00 -3.54 -11.39
N LYS A 157 9.23 -2.37 -11.96
CA LYS A 157 9.11 -2.14 -13.40
C LYS A 157 10.04 -3.04 -14.21
N ASP A 158 11.29 -3.19 -13.77
CA ASP A 158 12.28 -4.01 -14.45
C ASP A 158 11.97 -5.50 -14.30
N TYR A 159 11.43 -5.93 -13.15
CA TYR A 159 10.98 -7.28 -12.91
C TYR A 159 9.93 -7.72 -13.92
N TYR A 160 8.84 -6.95 -14.05
CA TYR A 160 7.75 -7.29 -14.98
C TYR A 160 8.07 -7.06 -16.46
N LYS A 161 9.01 -6.17 -16.80
CA LYS A 161 9.40 -5.95 -18.21
C LYS A 161 10.29 -7.05 -18.80
N ARG A 162 10.96 -7.82 -17.96
CA ARG A 162 11.85 -8.91 -18.43
C ARG A 162 11.12 -10.09 -19.02
N ASP A 163 9.82 -10.23 -18.75
CA ASP A 163 9.01 -11.36 -19.23
C ASP A 163 8.42 -11.11 -20.64
N VAL A 164 8.78 -10.02 -21.31
CA VAL A 164 8.23 -9.61 -22.64
C VAL A 164 9.22 -9.88 -23.79
N THR A 165 10.21 -10.74 -23.58
CA THR A 165 11.14 -11.16 -24.68
C THR A 165 10.80 -12.57 -25.19
#